data_863b109b7691624be4af4eda1141de4e
#
_entry.id   863b109b7691624be4af4eda1141de4e
#
_cell.length_a   1.000
_cell.length_b   1.000
_cell.length_c   1.000
_cell.angle_alpha   90.00
_cell.angle_beta   90.00
_cell.angle_gamma   90.00
#
_symmetry.space_group_name_H-M   'P 1'
#
loop_
_entity.id
_entity.type
_entity.pdbx_description
1 polymer ?
#
loop_
_entity_poly.entity_id
_entity_poly.type
_entity_poly.pdbx_seq_one_letter_code
_entity_poly.pdbx_strand_id
1 'polypeptide(L)'
;MKGQLPHLVGEHLLKVANVRPGTAEAHALTYLDFDQAAKRYGKVGGFAHLATLVKRMKASRPGALLLDGGDTWQGSGTALWTNGQDMVDACKLLGVDVMTGHWEFTLGMERVKEIIEKDFKGKVDFVAQNVKTQDFGDPVFKPYVIREINGVPCAIIGQAFPYTPIAN
;
A
#
# COMPACT_ATOMS: atom_id res chain seq x y z
N MET A 1 -20.01 -1.74 19.85
CA MET A 1 -19.17 -2.28 18.75
C MET A 1 -18.49 -3.62 19.07
N LYS A 2 -18.69 -4.16 20.29
CA LYS A 2 -18.20 -5.51 20.64
C LYS A 2 -18.81 -6.56 19.71
N GLY A 3 -17.99 -7.42 19.12
CA GLY A 3 -18.43 -8.53 18.27
C GLY A 3 -18.60 -8.20 16.78
N GLN A 4 -18.27 -6.99 16.34
CA GLN A 4 -18.20 -6.68 14.90
C GLN A 4 -16.88 -7.21 14.31
N LEU A 5 -16.93 -7.73 13.08
CA LEU A 5 -15.76 -8.31 12.39
C LEU A 5 -14.46 -7.48 12.50
N PRO A 6 -14.46 -6.15 12.32
CA PRO A 6 -13.24 -5.35 12.43
C PRO A 6 -12.60 -5.34 13.82
N HIS A 7 -13.30 -5.80 14.84
CA HIS A 7 -12.83 -5.82 16.23
C HIS A 7 -12.59 -7.22 16.77
N LEU A 8 -12.76 -8.23 15.92
CA LEU A 8 -12.53 -9.62 16.28
C LEU A 8 -11.07 -9.99 15.98
N VAL A 9 -10.42 -10.62 16.92
CA VAL A 9 -9.04 -11.09 16.80
C VAL A 9 -8.91 -12.50 17.40
N GLY A 10 -7.83 -13.19 17.04
CA GLY A 10 -7.47 -14.49 17.62
C GLY A 10 -8.58 -15.53 17.45
N GLU A 11 -8.85 -16.28 18.50
CA GLU A 11 -9.85 -17.38 18.49
C GLU A 11 -11.26 -16.90 18.14
N HIS A 12 -11.64 -15.71 18.57
CA HIS A 12 -12.95 -15.14 18.24
C HIS A 12 -13.12 -14.88 16.75
N LEU A 13 -12.07 -14.37 16.09
CA LEU A 13 -12.08 -14.19 14.63
C LEU A 13 -12.21 -15.54 13.93
N LEU A 14 -11.40 -16.54 14.30
CA LEU A 14 -11.46 -17.87 13.69
C LEU A 14 -12.85 -18.50 13.83
N LYS A 15 -13.47 -18.37 15.01
CA LYS A 15 -14.81 -18.89 15.26
C LYS A 15 -15.87 -18.26 14.36
N VAL A 16 -15.86 -16.91 14.23
CA VAL A 16 -16.84 -16.20 13.41
C VAL A 16 -16.60 -16.43 11.92
N ALA A 17 -15.34 -16.46 11.49
CA ALA A 17 -14.94 -16.76 10.11
C ALA A 17 -15.08 -18.25 9.74
N ASN A 18 -15.43 -19.12 10.70
CA ASN A 18 -15.51 -20.57 10.52
C ASN A 18 -14.19 -21.18 10.01
N VAL A 19 -13.08 -20.64 10.49
CA VAL A 19 -11.73 -21.12 10.16
C VAL A 19 -11.24 -22.06 11.26
N ARG A 20 -10.75 -23.23 10.86
CA ARG A 20 -10.24 -24.23 11.81
C ARG A 20 -8.87 -23.80 12.36
N PRO A 21 -8.68 -23.77 13.70
CA PRO A 21 -7.36 -23.56 14.31
C PRO A 21 -6.32 -24.57 13.78
N GLY A 22 -5.05 -24.15 13.72
CA GLY A 22 -3.93 -24.98 13.27
C GLY A 22 -3.83 -25.17 11.75
N THR A 23 -4.62 -24.47 10.96
CA THR A 23 -4.54 -24.47 9.48
C THR A 23 -3.66 -23.33 8.97
N ALA A 24 -3.23 -23.39 7.71
CA ALA A 24 -2.50 -22.30 7.06
C ALA A 24 -3.34 -21.00 6.99
N GLU A 25 -4.64 -21.13 6.82
CA GLU A 25 -5.57 -20.00 6.82
C GLU A 25 -5.65 -19.33 8.20
N ALA A 26 -5.73 -20.13 9.28
CA ALA A 26 -5.69 -19.62 10.65
C ALA A 26 -4.37 -18.88 10.95
N HIS A 27 -3.25 -19.38 10.42
CA HIS A 27 -1.94 -18.75 10.54
C HIS A 27 -1.86 -17.42 9.75
N ALA A 28 -2.52 -17.31 8.61
CA ALA A 28 -2.58 -16.08 7.83
C ALA A 28 -3.46 -15.00 8.49
N LEU A 29 -4.49 -15.42 9.23
CA LEU A 29 -5.47 -14.51 9.85
C LEU A 29 -5.16 -14.16 11.31
N THR A 30 -4.36 -14.95 12.01
CA THR A 30 -4.06 -14.77 13.43
C THR A 30 -2.62 -15.12 13.75
N TYR A 31 -2.16 -14.71 14.93
CA TYR A 31 -0.84 -15.08 15.46
C TYR A 31 -0.91 -16.20 16.52
N LEU A 32 -2.08 -16.85 16.65
CA LEU A 32 -2.23 -18.01 17.53
C LEU A 32 -1.30 -19.13 17.05
N ASP A 33 -0.58 -19.74 17.99
CA ASP A 33 0.43 -20.78 17.71
C ASP A 33 1.49 -20.38 16.67
N PHE A 34 1.85 -19.08 16.62
CA PHE A 34 2.72 -18.51 15.59
C PHE A 34 4.01 -19.33 15.40
N ASP A 35 4.69 -19.70 16.47
CA ASP A 35 5.98 -20.41 16.37
C ASP A 35 5.85 -21.78 15.70
N GLN A 36 4.79 -22.52 16.01
CA GLN A 36 4.53 -23.84 15.42
C GLN A 36 4.01 -23.70 13.99
N ALA A 37 3.09 -22.79 13.78
CA ALA A 37 2.51 -22.51 12.46
C ALA A 37 3.58 -21.96 11.50
N ALA A 38 4.46 -21.07 11.93
CA ALA A 38 5.55 -20.55 11.12
C ALA A 38 6.57 -21.64 10.72
N LYS A 39 6.82 -22.62 11.57
CA LYS A 39 7.66 -23.78 11.24
C LYS A 39 7.00 -24.69 10.19
N ARG A 40 5.69 -24.86 10.27
CA ARG A 40 4.93 -25.76 9.38
C ARG A 40 4.57 -25.12 8.05
N TYR A 41 4.12 -23.88 8.05
CA TYR A 41 3.56 -23.19 6.88
C TYR A 41 4.48 -22.10 6.31
N GLY A 42 5.55 -21.77 7.01
CA GLY A 42 6.42 -20.63 6.69
C GLY A 42 5.91 -19.31 7.27
N LYS A 43 6.74 -18.29 7.16
CA LYS A 43 6.38 -16.92 7.55
C LYS A 43 5.44 -16.34 6.51
N VAL A 44 4.46 -15.55 6.95
CA VAL A 44 3.53 -14.81 6.09
C VAL A 44 3.86 -13.32 6.11
N GLY A 45 3.49 -12.61 5.03
CA GLY A 45 3.73 -11.17 4.88
C GLY A 45 5.14 -10.81 4.43
N GLY A 46 5.40 -9.51 4.40
CA GLY A 46 6.68 -8.92 4.00
C GLY A 46 6.83 -8.69 2.50
N PHE A 47 7.55 -7.61 2.16
CA PHE A 47 7.72 -7.15 0.77
C PHE A 47 8.43 -8.18 -0.14
N ALA A 48 9.33 -9.01 0.40
CA ALA A 48 10.00 -10.04 -0.38
C ALA A 48 9.02 -11.11 -0.90
N HIS A 49 8.07 -11.55 -0.06
CA HIS A 49 7.01 -12.47 -0.46
C HIS A 49 6.02 -11.79 -1.41
N LEU A 50 5.63 -10.54 -1.11
CA LEU A 50 4.77 -9.74 -1.96
C LEU A 50 5.39 -9.55 -3.34
N ALA A 51 6.68 -9.25 -3.44
CA ALA A 51 7.38 -9.10 -4.71
C ALA A 51 7.34 -10.36 -5.57
N THR A 52 7.48 -11.54 -4.95
CA THR A 52 7.34 -12.82 -5.65
C THR A 52 5.93 -13.01 -6.20
N LEU A 53 4.92 -12.69 -5.40
CA LEU A 53 3.52 -12.79 -5.80
C LEU A 53 3.19 -11.82 -6.93
N VAL A 54 3.56 -10.54 -6.79
CA VAL A 54 3.34 -9.49 -7.80
C VAL A 54 4.00 -9.87 -9.13
N LYS A 55 5.26 -10.32 -9.11
CA LYS A 55 5.95 -10.78 -10.32
C LYS A 55 5.20 -11.91 -11.03
N ARG A 56 4.72 -12.89 -10.29
CA ARG A 56 3.92 -13.99 -10.84
C ARG A 56 2.60 -13.49 -11.44
N MET A 57 1.90 -12.60 -10.74
CA MET A 57 0.65 -12.03 -11.22
C MET A 57 0.83 -11.18 -12.47
N LYS A 58 1.85 -10.31 -12.51
CA LYS A 58 2.17 -9.51 -13.71
C LYS A 58 2.60 -10.42 -14.88
N ALA A 59 3.39 -11.46 -14.64
CA ALA A 59 3.79 -12.40 -15.68
C ALA A 59 2.61 -13.17 -16.30
N SER A 60 1.58 -13.49 -15.50
CA SER A 60 0.37 -14.16 -15.98
C SER A 60 -0.64 -13.21 -16.65
N ARG A 61 -0.40 -11.90 -16.61
CA ARG A 61 -1.29 -10.84 -17.13
C ARG A 61 -0.46 -9.76 -17.82
N PRO A 62 -0.01 -9.99 -19.07
CA PRO A 62 0.77 -9.00 -19.82
C PRO A 62 0.04 -7.64 -19.86
N GLY A 63 0.76 -6.56 -19.61
CA GLY A 63 0.19 -5.21 -19.52
C GLY A 63 -0.43 -4.84 -18.17
N ALA A 64 -0.46 -5.75 -17.18
CA ALA A 64 -0.99 -5.44 -15.86
C ALA A 64 -0.17 -4.36 -15.15
N LEU A 65 -0.86 -3.38 -14.56
CA LEU A 65 -0.29 -2.34 -13.73
C LEU A 65 -0.41 -2.73 -12.24
N LEU A 66 0.57 -2.30 -11.45
CA LEU A 66 0.50 -2.33 -9.99
C LEU A 66 0.16 -0.94 -9.49
N LEU A 67 -1.02 -0.81 -8.91
CA LEU A 67 -1.51 0.45 -8.33
C LEU A 67 -1.35 0.40 -6.81
N ASP A 68 -0.85 1.49 -6.23
CA ASP A 68 -0.66 1.65 -4.80
C ASP A 68 -1.63 2.71 -4.25
N GLY A 69 -2.47 2.32 -3.32
CA GLY A 69 -3.47 3.18 -2.69
C GLY A 69 -2.92 4.13 -1.62
N GLY A 70 -1.62 4.11 -1.38
CA GLY A 70 -0.97 4.85 -0.30
C GLY A 70 -0.93 4.07 1.02
N ASP A 71 -0.48 4.73 2.07
CA ASP A 71 -0.17 4.17 3.39
C ASP A 71 1.01 3.17 3.36
N THR A 72 1.90 3.37 2.41
CA THR A 72 3.01 2.45 2.16
C THR A 72 4.31 2.94 2.80
N TRP A 73 4.53 4.27 2.92
CA TRP A 73 5.80 4.84 3.42
C TRP A 73 5.81 5.06 4.93
N GLN A 74 4.75 4.71 5.63
CA GLN A 74 4.54 5.03 7.03
C GLN A 74 4.15 3.77 7.81
N GLY A 75 4.40 3.76 9.13
CA GLY A 75 3.90 2.75 10.06
C GLY A 75 4.95 1.79 10.62
N SER A 76 6.23 1.89 10.23
CA SER A 76 7.32 1.11 10.84
C SER A 76 8.39 2.01 11.46
N GLY A 77 9.13 1.47 12.43
CA GLY A 77 10.28 2.18 13.02
C GLY A 77 11.34 2.52 11.97
N THR A 78 11.59 1.61 11.04
CA THR A 78 12.55 1.84 9.95
C THR A 78 12.09 2.98 9.05
N ALA A 79 10.81 2.99 8.66
CA ALA A 79 10.26 4.08 7.86
C ALA A 79 10.37 5.44 8.56
N LEU A 80 10.14 5.47 9.89
CA LEU A 80 10.33 6.68 10.67
C LEU A 80 11.80 7.14 10.64
N TRP A 81 12.75 6.26 10.87
CA TRP A 81 14.17 6.58 10.90
C TRP A 81 14.75 6.98 9.55
N THR A 82 14.23 6.43 8.47
CA THR A 82 14.66 6.74 7.09
C THR A 82 13.83 7.84 6.45
N ASN A 83 12.87 8.41 7.18
CA ASN A 83 11.89 9.37 6.63
C ASN A 83 11.22 8.83 5.36
N GLY A 84 10.78 7.56 5.41
CA GLY A 84 10.08 6.85 4.35
C GLY A 84 10.96 6.31 3.21
N GLN A 85 12.28 6.57 3.21
CA GLN A 85 13.15 6.21 2.07
C GLN A 85 13.22 4.70 1.82
N ASP A 86 13.26 3.88 2.87
CA ASP A 86 13.27 2.41 2.76
C ASP A 86 12.04 1.89 1.99
N MET A 87 10.88 2.46 2.28
CA MET A 87 9.62 2.07 1.64
C MET A 87 9.47 2.64 0.23
N VAL A 88 10.00 3.84 -0.02
CA VAL A 88 10.12 4.41 -1.38
C VAL A 88 10.97 3.50 -2.27
N ASP A 89 12.10 3.02 -1.77
CA ASP A 89 12.95 2.08 -2.49
C ASP A 89 12.26 0.72 -2.68
N ALA A 90 11.54 0.25 -1.67
CA ALA A 90 10.73 -0.96 -1.75
C ALA A 90 9.63 -0.85 -2.83
N CYS A 91 8.91 0.27 -2.92
CA CYS A 91 7.91 0.53 -3.96
C CYS A 91 8.52 0.45 -5.37
N LYS A 92 9.69 1.08 -5.57
CA LYS A 92 10.42 1.02 -6.84
C LYS A 92 10.84 -0.41 -7.20
N LEU A 93 11.36 -1.17 -6.24
CA LEU A 93 11.76 -2.57 -6.41
C LEU A 93 10.58 -3.51 -6.65
N LEU A 94 9.45 -3.21 -6.03
CA LEU A 94 8.20 -3.96 -6.24
C LEU A 94 7.63 -3.73 -7.64
N GLY A 95 7.95 -2.61 -8.26
CA GLY A 95 7.47 -2.21 -9.58
C GLY A 95 6.07 -1.60 -9.53
N VAL A 96 5.83 -0.71 -8.55
CA VAL A 96 4.64 0.13 -8.52
C VAL A 96 4.63 1.03 -9.75
N ASP A 97 3.53 1.07 -10.48
CA ASP A 97 3.37 1.87 -11.70
C ASP A 97 2.73 3.24 -11.39
N VAL A 98 1.69 3.24 -10.55
CA VAL A 98 0.97 4.48 -10.15
C VAL A 98 0.64 4.41 -8.67
N MET A 99 0.78 5.51 -7.96
CA MET A 99 0.51 5.64 -6.53
C MET A 99 -0.31 6.88 -6.22
N THR A 100 -1.11 6.83 -5.17
CA THR A 100 -1.71 8.01 -4.54
C THR A 100 -1.26 8.15 -3.09
N GLY A 101 -1.60 9.26 -2.43
CA GLY A 101 -1.22 9.51 -1.04
C GLY A 101 -2.30 9.10 -0.04
N HIS A 102 -1.86 8.68 1.14
CA HIS A 102 -2.68 8.40 2.32
C HIS A 102 -2.02 9.03 3.55
N TRP A 103 -1.34 8.26 4.39
CA TRP A 103 -0.55 8.78 5.51
C TRP A 103 0.86 9.27 5.11
N GLU A 104 1.25 9.18 3.85
CA GLU A 104 2.50 9.72 3.33
C GLU A 104 2.68 11.20 3.63
N PHE A 105 1.58 11.95 3.67
CA PHE A 105 1.60 13.39 3.99
C PHE A 105 2.06 13.71 5.42
N THR A 106 2.05 12.73 6.33
CA THR A 106 2.61 12.88 7.68
C THR A 106 4.13 13.09 7.69
N LEU A 107 4.81 12.74 6.60
CA LEU A 107 6.23 13.05 6.39
C LEU A 107 6.49 14.54 6.07
N GLY A 108 5.42 15.30 5.87
CA GLY A 108 5.47 16.69 5.44
C GLY A 108 5.50 16.86 3.92
N MET A 109 4.88 17.94 3.44
CA MET A 109 4.69 18.21 2.02
C MET A 109 6.01 18.29 1.24
N GLU A 110 7.03 18.89 1.83
CA GLU A 110 8.34 19.03 1.18
C GLU A 110 8.99 17.66 0.93
N ARG A 111 8.89 16.75 1.91
CA ARG A 111 9.43 15.41 1.74
C ARG A 111 8.66 14.62 0.68
N VAL A 112 7.34 14.72 0.67
CA VAL A 112 6.51 14.05 -0.35
C VAL A 112 6.85 14.56 -1.75
N LYS A 113 6.99 15.88 -1.94
CA LYS A 113 7.41 16.46 -3.21
C LYS A 113 8.80 16.00 -3.63
N GLU A 114 9.75 16.00 -2.69
CA GLU A 114 11.11 15.52 -2.95
C GLU A 114 11.12 14.08 -3.50
N ILE A 115 10.39 13.17 -2.85
CA ILE A 115 10.28 11.78 -3.27
C ILE A 115 9.69 11.70 -4.69
N ILE A 116 8.62 12.43 -4.96
CA ILE A 116 7.96 12.42 -6.28
C ILE A 116 8.88 12.95 -7.38
N GLU A 117 9.58 14.04 -7.10
CA GLU A 117 10.44 14.71 -8.08
C GLU A 117 11.78 14.02 -8.34
N LYS A 118 12.34 13.37 -7.30
CA LYS A 118 13.66 12.72 -7.40
C LYS A 118 13.56 11.21 -7.54
N ASP A 119 12.87 10.54 -6.62
CA ASP A 119 12.84 9.08 -6.55
C ASP A 119 11.89 8.45 -7.54
N PHE A 120 10.69 9.04 -7.71
CA PHE A 120 9.63 8.51 -8.55
C PHE A 120 9.71 8.98 -10.00
N LYS A 121 10.46 10.04 -10.27
CA LYS A 121 10.58 10.61 -11.62
C LYS A 121 10.93 9.55 -12.66
N GLY A 122 10.02 9.35 -13.61
CA GLY A 122 10.18 8.38 -14.70
C GLY A 122 10.05 6.91 -14.28
N LYS A 123 9.61 6.64 -13.04
CA LYS A 123 9.43 5.27 -12.51
C LYS A 123 8.03 5.02 -12.00
N VAL A 124 7.51 5.89 -11.14
CA VAL A 124 6.19 5.79 -10.52
C VAL A 124 5.45 7.10 -10.76
N ASP A 125 4.23 7.03 -11.29
CA ASP A 125 3.38 8.23 -11.33
C ASP A 125 2.65 8.41 -10.00
N PHE A 126 2.78 9.60 -9.42
CA PHE A 126 2.00 9.97 -8.26
C PHE A 126 0.82 10.84 -8.69
N VAL A 127 -0.40 10.45 -8.29
CA VAL A 127 -1.65 11.11 -8.69
C VAL A 127 -2.54 11.38 -7.48
N ALA A 128 -3.06 12.62 -7.36
CA ALA A 128 -3.95 13.01 -6.26
C ALA A 128 -4.79 14.23 -6.66
N GLN A 129 -5.99 14.01 -7.20
CA GLN A 129 -6.86 15.07 -7.70
C GLN A 129 -7.41 16.00 -6.63
N ASN A 130 -7.53 15.51 -5.39
CA ASN A 130 -8.15 16.23 -4.28
C ASN A 130 -7.15 16.99 -3.40
N VAL A 131 -5.85 16.95 -3.70
CA VAL A 131 -4.83 17.71 -2.99
C VAL A 131 -4.63 19.06 -3.70
N LYS A 132 -4.96 20.13 -2.99
CA LYS A 132 -4.98 21.49 -3.52
C LYS A 132 -4.27 22.47 -2.59
N THR A 133 -3.79 23.58 -3.13
CA THR A 133 -3.27 24.68 -2.33
C THR A 133 -4.37 25.32 -1.50
N GLN A 134 -4.01 25.87 -0.33
CA GLN A 134 -4.98 26.56 0.53
C GLN A 134 -5.40 27.92 -0.03
N ASP A 135 -4.46 28.64 -0.66
CA ASP A 135 -4.70 30.03 -1.09
C ASP A 135 -5.63 30.12 -2.29
N PHE A 136 -5.40 29.32 -3.33
CA PHE A 136 -6.12 29.45 -4.60
C PHE A 136 -6.83 28.16 -5.03
N GLY A 137 -6.68 27.07 -4.31
CA GLY A 137 -7.28 25.79 -4.67
C GLY A 137 -6.64 25.11 -5.89
N ASP A 138 -5.42 25.51 -6.24
CA ASP A 138 -4.70 24.94 -7.37
C ASP A 138 -4.29 23.49 -7.10
N PRO A 139 -4.34 22.61 -8.11
CA PRO A 139 -3.88 21.23 -7.97
C PRO A 139 -2.39 21.18 -7.60
N VAL A 140 -2.04 20.43 -6.55
CA VAL A 140 -0.64 20.22 -6.13
C VAL A 140 0.00 19.09 -6.92
N PHE A 141 -0.76 18.06 -7.25
CA PHE A 141 -0.32 16.87 -7.98
C PHE A 141 -1.15 16.67 -9.24
N LYS A 142 -0.65 15.79 -10.14
CA LYS A 142 -1.44 15.37 -11.29
C LYS A 142 -2.74 14.71 -10.80
N PRO A 143 -3.90 15.07 -11.37
CA PRO A 143 -5.17 14.46 -10.96
C PRO A 143 -5.30 13.01 -11.44
N TYR A 144 -4.72 12.70 -12.61
CA TYR A 144 -4.76 11.37 -13.23
C TYR A 144 -3.59 11.19 -14.19
N VAL A 145 -3.41 9.95 -14.62
CA VAL A 145 -2.57 9.58 -15.76
C VAL A 145 -3.35 8.67 -16.70
N ILE A 146 -3.01 8.70 -17.99
CA ILE A 146 -3.56 7.76 -18.97
C ILE A 146 -2.49 6.73 -19.30
N ARG A 147 -2.86 5.47 -19.27
CA ARG A 147 -2.04 4.34 -19.67
C ARG A 147 -2.79 3.52 -20.73
N GLU A 148 -2.10 3.13 -21.77
CA GLU A 148 -2.63 2.16 -22.71
C GLU A 148 -2.39 0.75 -22.15
N ILE A 149 -3.47 0.00 -21.96
CA ILE A 149 -3.42 -1.37 -21.47
C ILE A 149 -4.03 -2.27 -22.53
N ASN A 150 -3.21 -3.06 -23.19
CA ASN A 150 -3.62 -3.97 -24.25
C ASN A 150 -4.46 -3.28 -25.36
N GLY A 151 -4.02 -2.09 -25.79
CA GLY A 151 -4.69 -1.29 -26.82
C GLY A 151 -5.89 -0.47 -26.32
N VAL A 152 -6.17 -0.48 -25.01
CA VAL A 152 -7.27 0.30 -24.41
C VAL A 152 -6.70 1.44 -23.58
N PRO A 153 -7.06 2.71 -23.88
CA PRO A 153 -6.67 3.85 -23.05
C PRO A 153 -7.44 3.83 -21.72
N CYS A 154 -6.70 3.71 -20.62
CA CYS A 154 -7.24 3.67 -19.25
C CYS A 154 -6.81 4.92 -18.48
N ALA A 155 -7.77 5.68 -17.96
CA ALA A 155 -7.51 6.77 -17.04
C ALA A 155 -7.40 6.23 -15.61
N ILE A 156 -6.27 6.51 -14.94
CA ILE A 156 -6.04 6.16 -13.54
C ILE A 156 -6.10 7.46 -12.74
N ILE A 157 -7.17 7.65 -12.00
CA ILE A 157 -7.45 8.86 -11.23
C ILE A 157 -7.03 8.61 -9.78
N GLY A 158 -6.19 9.51 -9.22
CA GLY A 158 -5.78 9.43 -7.82
C GLY A 158 -6.74 10.17 -6.89
N GLN A 159 -7.10 9.51 -5.81
CA GLN A 159 -7.86 10.09 -4.71
C GLN A 159 -7.10 9.87 -3.42
N ALA A 160 -6.41 10.89 -2.94
CA ALA A 160 -5.69 10.84 -1.68
C ALA A 160 -6.66 10.76 -0.49
N PHE A 161 -6.22 10.17 0.62
CA PHE A 161 -7.03 10.06 1.82
C PHE A 161 -7.39 11.45 2.37
N PRO A 162 -8.69 11.81 2.43
CA PRO A 162 -9.08 13.19 2.68
C PRO A 162 -8.97 13.62 4.15
N TYR A 163 -8.82 12.65 5.08
CA TYR A 163 -8.83 12.92 6.52
C TYR A 163 -7.44 13.12 7.11
N THR A 164 -6.37 12.97 6.35
CA THR A 164 -4.99 13.18 6.84
C THR A 164 -4.81 14.55 7.52
N PRO A 165 -5.33 15.68 7.00
CA PRO A 165 -5.19 16.98 7.64
C PRO A 165 -5.93 17.12 8.99
N ILE A 166 -6.88 16.23 9.27
CA ILE A 166 -7.68 16.25 10.51
C ILE A 166 -7.08 15.30 11.55
N ALA A 167 -6.47 14.21 11.09
CA ALA A 167 -5.96 13.14 11.92
C ALA A 167 -4.48 13.30 12.29
N ASN A 168 -3.80 14.32 11.76
CA ASN A 168 -2.37 14.56 11.94
C ASN A 168 -2.12 15.91 12.59
#